data_8b5bd8a22099bf59d48cfe22382f63a4
#
_entry.id   8b5bd8a22099bf59d48cfe22382f63a4
#
_cell.length_a   1.000
_cell.length_b   1.000
_cell.length_c   1.000
_cell.angle_alpha   90.00
_cell.angle_beta   90.00
_cell.angle_gamma   90.00
#
_symmetry.space_group_name_H-M   'P 1'
#
loop_
_entity.id
_entity.type
_entity.pdbx_description
1 polymer ?
#
loop_
_entity_poly.entity_id
_entity_poly.type
_entity_poly.pdbx_seq_one_letter_code
_entity_poly.pdbx_strand_id
1 'polypeptide(L)'
;QQCFDYIVIEASGICEPAPIAQTICSYNSLIASSPHRPSPKLDAVVTVVDALRLRDEFISQLSSIANSQLPIAKVDDLASLVVEQIEFCNLILLNKVSMVSMQEREHIRAIICAIQPKAKIVDCDYCDIPLGDILDTDLFDFEQVATSATWIQKVEGDIEEEYGHHHHEHHHEQGEHLHCHDHHHE
;
A
#
# COMPACT_ATOMS: atom_id res chain seq x y z
N GLN A 1 21.21 10.95 -25.43
CA GLN A 1 20.39 10.33 -24.38
C GLN A 1 19.67 11.45 -23.67
N GLN A 2 18.33 11.42 -23.64
CA GLN A 2 17.57 12.33 -22.77
C GLN A 2 17.78 11.83 -21.34
N CYS A 3 18.37 12.67 -20.50
CA CYS A 3 18.45 12.45 -19.07
C CYS A 3 17.25 13.16 -18.44
N PHE A 4 16.53 12.47 -17.56
CA PHE A 4 15.47 13.05 -16.74
C PHE A 4 16.06 13.30 -15.35
N ASP A 5 15.79 14.43 -14.78
CA ASP A 5 16.22 14.77 -13.43
C ASP A 5 15.27 14.20 -12.39
N TYR A 6 13.99 14.00 -12.78
CA TYR A 6 12.93 13.52 -11.89
C TYR A 6 11.96 12.61 -12.62
N ILE A 7 11.42 11.62 -11.90
CA ILE A 7 10.39 10.70 -12.38
C ILE A 7 9.24 10.72 -11.36
N VAL A 8 8.03 10.97 -11.85
CA VAL A 8 6.80 10.89 -11.05
C VAL A 8 6.01 9.69 -11.49
N ILE A 9 5.63 8.83 -10.55
CA ILE A 9 4.80 7.65 -10.79
C ILE A 9 3.44 7.91 -10.16
N GLU A 10 2.40 8.02 -10.99
CA GLU A 10 1.02 8.05 -10.53
C GLU A 10 0.47 6.63 -10.52
N ALA A 11 0.16 6.14 -9.32
CA ALA A 11 -0.46 4.85 -9.14
C ALA A 11 -1.99 4.96 -9.16
N SER A 12 -2.68 3.85 -9.42
CA SER A 12 -4.14 3.78 -9.29
C SER A 12 -4.56 4.13 -7.87
N GLY A 13 -5.74 4.76 -7.71
CA GLY A 13 -6.29 5.10 -6.39
C GLY A 13 -6.58 3.91 -5.46
N ILE A 14 -6.52 2.68 -6.00
CA ILE A 14 -6.65 1.42 -5.26
C ILE A 14 -5.30 0.67 -5.17
N CYS A 15 -4.20 1.33 -5.44
CA CYS A 15 -2.87 0.73 -5.41
C CYS A 15 -2.28 0.74 -4.00
N GLU A 16 -1.67 -0.37 -3.62
CA GLU A 16 -0.81 -0.46 -2.45
C GLU A 16 0.56 0.15 -2.76
N PRO A 17 1.02 1.17 -2.00
CA PRO A 17 2.27 1.85 -2.32
C PRO A 17 3.53 1.03 -1.97
N ALA A 18 3.44 0.12 -1.00
CA ALA A 18 4.57 -0.66 -0.50
C ALA A 18 5.27 -1.51 -1.57
N PRO A 19 4.57 -2.31 -2.39
CA PRO A 19 5.21 -3.12 -3.44
C PRO A 19 5.95 -2.28 -4.48
N ILE A 20 5.43 -1.09 -4.82
CA ILE A 20 6.07 -0.18 -5.77
C ILE A 20 7.37 0.36 -5.18
N ALA A 21 7.34 0.84 -3.93
CA ALA A 21 8.53 1.34 -3.25
C ALA A 21 9.59 0.25 -3.11
N GLN A 22 9.18 -0.98 -2.76
CA GLN A 22 10.05 -2.15 -2.68
C GLN A 22 10.73 -2.46 -4.02
N THR A 23 9.98 -2.43 -5.11
CA THR A 23 10.51 -2.66 -6.46
C THR A 23 11.59 -1.63 -6.82
N ILE A 24 11.34 -0.35 -6.53
CA ILE A 24 12.31 0.74 -6.79
C ILE A 24 13.57 0.55 -5.96
N CYS A 25 13.43 0.25 -4.67
CA CYS A 25 14.56 0.02 -3.77
C CYS A 25 15.37 -1.22 -4.16
N SER A 26 14.71 -2.32 -4.54
CA SER A 26 15.35 -3.55 -4.99
C SER A 26 16.11 -3.36 -6.31
N TYR A 27 15.57 -2.55 -7.23
CA TYR A 27 16.24 -2.22 -8.48
C TYR A 27 17.61 -1.57 -8.23
N ASN A 28 17.72 -0.69 -7.25
CA ASN A 28 18.99 -0.06 -6.89
C ASN A 28 20.05 -1.08 -6.44
N SER A 29 19.63 -2.10 -5.70
CA SER A 29 20.52 -3.16 -5.26
C SER A 29 21.03 -4.00 -6.45
N LEU A 30 20.17 -4.27 -7.43
CA LEU A 30 20.51 -5.03 -8.64
C LEU A 30 21.49 -4.27 -9.54
N ILE A 31 21.39 -2.94 -9.64
CA ILE A 31 22.27 -2.13 -10.50
C ILE A 31 23.52 -1.64 -9.80
N ALA A 32 23.66 -1.85 -8.48
CA ALA A 32 24.83 -1.42 -7.70
C ALA A 32 26.15 -1.93 -8.29
N SER A 33 26.13 -3.05 -9.02
CA SER A 33 27.30 -3.63 -9.72
C SER A 33 27.59 -2.99 -11.08
N SER A 34 26.77 -2.03 -11.55
CA SER A 34 26.86 -1.44 -12.88
C SER A 34 27.24 0.05 -12.82
N PRO A 35 28.55 0.41 -12.85
CA PRO A 35 29.01 1.75 -12.54
C PRO A 35 28.56 2.87 -13.50
N HIS A 36 27.81 2.54 -14.56
CA HIS A 36 27.38 3.50 -15.58
C HIS A 36 25.86 3.65 -15.68
N ARG A 37 25.08 3.07 -14.77
CA ARG A 37 23.63 3.25 -14.74
C ARG A 37 23.25 4.21 -13.62
N PRO A 38 22.41 5.22 -13.93
CA PRO A 38 21.87 6.09 -12.87
C PRO A 38 21.03 5.25 -11.91
N SER A 39 21.26 5.42 -10.63
CA SER A 39 20.47 4.81 -9.57
C SER A 39 19.35 5.77 -9.20
N PRO A 40 18.07 5.47 -9.51
CA PRO A 40 16.99 6.32 -9.07
C PRO A 40 16.85 6.24 -7.55
N LYS A 41 16.67 7.39 -6.90
CA LYS A 41 16.40 7.48 -5.47
C LYS A 41 14.92 7.78 -5.28
N LEU A 42 14.24 7.02 -4.43
CA LEU A 42 12.89 7.36 -4.03
C LEU A 42 12.94 8.56 -3.09
N ASP A 43 12.34 9.68 -3.50
CA ASP A 43 12.36 10.94 -2.76
C ASP A 43 11.25 10.99 -1.71
N ALA A 44 10.02 10.70 -2.11
CA ALA A 44 8.88 10.63 -1.22
C ALA A 44 7.77 9.72 -1.79
N VAL A 45 6.95 9.18 -0.91
CA VAL A 45 5.64 8.61 -1.21
C VAL A 45 4.60 9.64 -0.81
N VAL A 46 3.85 10.14 -1.78
CA VAL A 46 2.85 11.20 -1.62
C VAL A 46 1.45 10.61 -1.71
N THR A 47 0.64 10.83 -0.68
CA THR A 47 -0.78 10.44 -0.68
C THR A 47 -1.66 11.67 -0.74
N VAL A 48 -2.62 11.68 -1.66
CA VAL A 48 -3.65 12.73 -1.75
C VAL A 48 -4.88 12.28 -0.99
N VAL A 49 -5.22 12.99 0.09
CA VAL A 49 -6.37 12.71 0.94
C VAL A 49 -7.46 13.76 0.69
N ASP A 50 -8.65 13.31 0.32
CA ASP A 50 -9.83 14.15 0.19
C ASP A 50 -10.42 14.42 1.58
N ALA A 51 -10.29 15.67 2.07
CA ALA A 51 -10.75 16.07 3.38
C ALA A 51 -12.28 15.87 3.55
N LEU A 52 -13.05 16.20 2.52
CA LEU A 52 -14.51 16.07 2.53
C LEU A 52 -14.93 14.59 2.67
N ARG A 53 -14.31 13.73 1.88
CA ARG A 53 -14.58 12.30 1.91
C ARG A 53 -14.18 11.67 3.23
N LEU A 54 -12.98 11.99 3.73
CA LEU A 54 -12.50 11.46 5.00
C LEU A 54 -13.41 11.86 6.17
N ARG A 55 -13.89 13.12 6.17
CA ARG A 55 -14.89 13.59 7.11
C ARG A 55 -16.16 12.73 7.07
N ASP A 56 -16.72 12.53 5.89
CA ASP A 56 -18.00 11.84 5.73
C ASP A 56 -17.89 10.36 6.10
N GLU A 57 -16.82 9.69 5.73
CA GLU A 57 -16.58 8.29 6.07
C GLU A 57 -16.34 8.10 7.58
N PHE A 58 -15.49 8.92 8.21
CA PHE A 58 -15.19 8.77 9.64
C PHE A 58 -16.32 9.25 10.55
N ILE A 59 -17.01 10.35 10.23
CA ILE A 59 -18.13 10.85 11.05
C ILE A 59 -19.30 9.86 10.99
N SER A 60 -19.58 9.27 9.81
CA SER A 60 -20.63 8.26 9.66
C SER A 60 -20.33 7.00 10.48
N GLN A 61 -19.11 6.54 10.49
CA GLN A 61 -18.69 5.36 11.29
C GLN A 61 -18.74 5.62 12.78
N LEU A 62 -18.24 6.76 13.26
CA LEU A 62 -18.31 7.13 14.68
C LEU A 62 -19.75 7.27 15.17
N SER A 63 -20.64 7.83 14.35
CA SER A 63 -22.06 7.92 14.66
C SER A 63 -22.74 6.55 14.72
N SER A 64 -22.32 5.61 13.89
CA SER A 64 -22.81 4.23 13.88
C SER A 64 -22.36 3.43 15.09
N ILE A 65 -21.11 3.62 15.52
CA ILE A 65 -20.54 2.99 16.74
C ILE A 65 -21.24 3.55 18.00
N ALA A 66 -21.47 4.87 18.06
CA ALA A 66 -22.15 5.50 19.19
C ALA A 66 -23.60 5.02 19.36
N ASN A 67 -24.26 4.63 18.28
CA ASN A 67 -25.65 4.15 18.28
C ASN A 67 -25.80 2.64 18.47
N SER A 68 -24.72 1.88 18.74
CA SER A 68 -24.70 0.45 19.13
C SER A 68 -25.50 -0.52 18.24
N GLN A 69 -25.70 -0.24 16.97
CA GLN A 69 -26.60 -1.01 16.11
C GLN A 69 -25.95 -1.70 14.90
N LEU A 70 -24.63 -1.66 14.74
CA LEU A 70 -24.01 -2.43 13.64
C LEU A 70 -22.87 -3.31 14.15
N PRO A 71 -22.82 -4.59 13.72
CA PRO A 71 -21.64 -5.42 13.95
C PRO A 71 -20.44 -4.82 13.22
N ILE A 72 -19.28 -4.88 13.87
CA ILE A 72 -17.96 -4.40 13.40
C ILE A 72 -17.49 -5.04 12.07
N ALA A 73 -18.33 -5.77 11.38
CA ALA A 73 -18.01 -6.72 10.32
C ALA A 73 -18.14 -6.18 8.89
N LYS A 74 -18.05 -4.87 8.66
CA LYS A 74 -17.80 -4.31 7.31
C LYS A 74 -17.09 -2.97 7.46
N VAL A 75 -15.82 -3.01 7.80
CA VAL A 75 -14.89 -1.96 7.35
C VAL A 75 -14.85 -2.15 5.85
N ASP A 76 -15.36 -1.18 5.08
CA ASP A 76 -15.30 -1.25 3.62
C ASP A 76 -13.85 -1.44 3.23
N ASP A 77 -13.57 -2.36 2.29
CA ASP A 77 -12.21 -2.62 1.77
C ASP A 77 -11.50 -1.33 1.35
N LEU A 78 -12.28 -0.34 0.93
CA LEU A 78 -11.79 0.97 0.53
C LEU A 78 -11.29 1.84 1.71
N ALA A 79 -11.93 1.76 2.88
CA ALA A 79 -11.48 2.50 4.07
C ALA A 79 -10.16 1.92 4.60
N SER A 80 -10.01 0.60 4.56
CA SER A 80 -8.77 -0.09 4.90
C SER A 80 -7.63 0.34 3.99
N LEU A 81 -7.89 0.43 2.67
CA LEU A 81 -6.91 0.86 1.69
C LEU A 81 -6.46 2.32 1.90
N VAL A 82 -7.39 3.23 2.24
CA VAL A 82 -7.03 4.63 2.55
C VAL A 82 -6.16 4.71 3.79
N VAL A 83 -6.46 3.93 4.83
CA VAL A 83 -5.62 3.84 6.04
C VAL A 83 -4.23 3.36 5.67
N GLU A 84 -4.11 2.32 4.87
CA GLU A 84 -2.84 1.78 4.42
C GLU A 84 -2.02 2.78 3.59
N GLN A 85 -2.67 3.50 2.67
CA GLN A 85 -2.00 4.55 1.89
C GLN A 85 -1.51 5.71 2.77
N ILE A 86 -2.23 6.06 3.85
CA ILE A 86 -1.80 7.05 4.83
C ILE A 86 -0.62 6.50 5.65
N GLU A 87 -0.71 5.27 6.08
CA GLU A 87 0.31 4.62 6.93
C GLU A 87 1.67 4.54 6.24
N PHE A 88 1.66 4.34 4.91
CA PHE A 88 2.88 4.14 4.14
C PHE A 88 3.48 5.42 3.53
N CYS A 89 2.80 6.57 3.62
CA CYS A 89 3.27 7.79 3.00
C CYS A 89 4.25 8.59 3.87
N ASN A 90 5.02 9.46 3.21
CA ASN A 90 5.89 10.44 3.85
C ASN A 90 5.31 11.85 3.80
N LEU A 91 4.48 12.11 2.78
CA LEU A 91 3.85 13.38 2.53
C LEU A 91 2.37 13.20 2.22
N ILE A 92 1.53 13.97 2.87
CA ILE A 92 0.08 13.97 2.66
C ILE A 92 -0.34 15.34 2.13
N LEU A 93 -1.00 15.33 0.97
CA LEU A 93 -1.73 16.48 0.46
C LEU A 93 -3.18 16.36 0.95
N LEU A 94 -3.51 17.11 2.01
CA LEU A 94 -4.88 17.18 2.48
C LEU A 94 -5.66 18.14 1.58
N ASN A 95 -6.33 17.57 0.59
CA ASN A 95 -7.00 18.29 -0.47
C ASN A 95 -8.46 18.60 -0.13
N LYS A 96 -9.02 19.63 -0.77
CA LYS A 96 -10.37 20.14 -0.56
C LYS A 96 -10.61 20.70 0.85
N VAL A 97 -9.58 21.30 1.45
CA VAL A 97 -9.69 21.86 2.81
C VAL A 97 -10.68 23.01 2.92
N SER A 98 -10.94 23.73 1.81
CA SER A 98 -11.99 24.75 1.75
C SER A 98 -13.41 24.21 1.89
N MET A 99 -13.61 22.90 1.68
CA MET A 99 -14.92 22.24 1.74
C MET A 99 -15.29 21.75 3.14
N VAL A 100 -14.39 21.87 4.11
CA VAL A 100 -14.58 21.47 5.49
C VAL A 100 -14.34 22.65 6.44
N SER A 101 -15.00 22.64 7.59
CA SER A 101 -14.78 23.67 8.60
C SER A 101 -13.38 23.51 9.24
N MET A 102 -12.91 24.57 9.89
CA MET A 102 -11.64 24.56 10.59
C MET A 102 -11.60 23.45 11.66
N GLN A 103 -12.69 23.25 12.38
CA GLN A 103 -12.78 22.23 13.42
C GLN A 103 -12.73 20.81 12.83
N GLU A 104 -13.42 20.56 11.73
CA GLU A 104 -13.38 19.28 11.01
C GLU A 104 -11.97 19.02 10.47
N ARG A 105 -11.32 20.04 9.90
CA ARG A 105 -9.94 19.93 9.42
C ARG A 105 -8.96 19.53 10.52
N GLU A 106 -9.02 20.18 11.68
CA GLU A 106 -8.18 19.83 12.82
C GLU A 106 -8.44 18.39 13.30
N HIS A 107 -9.69 17.95 13.28
CA HIS A 107 -10.04 16.58 13.63
C HIS A 107 -9.47 15.57 12.62
N ILE A 108 -9.59 15.86 11.31
CA ILE A 108 -9.01 15.04 10.23
C ILE A 108 -7.49 14.95 10.40
N ARG A 109 -6.81 16.07 10.65
CA ARG A 109 -5.37 16.08 10.89
C ARG A 109 -4.98 15.23 12.10
N ALA A 110 -5.75 15.29 13.16
CA ALA A 110 -5.51 14.45 14.35
C ALA A 110 -5.63 12.95 14.03
N ILE A 111 -6.62 12.55 13.21
CA ILE A 111 -6.78 11.17 12.75
C ILE A 111 -5.57 10.75 11.92
N ILE A 112 -5.18 11.56 10.93
CA ILE A 112 -4.01 11.29 10.09
C ILE A 112 -2.73 11.16 10.93
N CYS A 113 -2.51 12.09 11.87
CA CYS A 113 -1.35 12.02 12.76
C CYS A 113 -1.36 10.80 13.70
N ALA A 114 -2.54 10.26 14.04
CA ALA A 114 -2.64 9.03 14.81
C ALA A 114 -2.24 7.80 14.00
N ILE A 115 -2.53 7.79 12.69
CA ILE A 115 -2.16 6.71 11.76
C ILE A 115 -0.68 6.84 11.37
N GLN A 116 -0.25 8.04 10.93
CA GLN A 116 1.11 8.30 10.47
C GLN A 116 1.69 9.58 11.09
N PRO A 117 2.29 9.47 12.28
CA PRO A 117 2.76 10.63 13.04
C PRO A 117 3.98 11.34 12.40
N LYS A 118 4.67 10.67 11.46
CA LYS A 118 5.87 11.20 10.81
C LYS A 118 5.59 11.88 9.48
N ALA A 119 4.39 11.69 8.90
CA ALA A 119 4.08 12.28 7.61
C ALA A 119 3.95 13.81 7.71
N LYS A 120 4.55 14.49 6.74
CA LYS A 120 4.33 15.94 6.54
C LYS A 120 2.93 16.13 5.94
N ILE A 121 2.06 16.94 6.54
CA ILE A 121 0.72 17.24 6.03
C ILE A 121 0.71 18.65 5.45
N VAL A 122 0.33 18.78 4.19
CA VAL A 122 0.16 20.04 3.47
C VAL A 122 -1.29 20.21 3.11
N ASP A 123 -1.92 21.29 3.60
CA ASP A 123 -3.30 21.65 3.26
C ASP A 123 -3.34 22.28 1.88
N CYS A 124 -4.31 21.88 1.04
CA CYS A 124 -4.47 22.42 -0.30
C CYS A 124 -5.89 22.31 -0.81
N ASP A 125 -6.17 23.02 -1.89
CA ASP A 125 -7.33 22.85 -2.73
C ASP A 125 -6.86 22.62 -4.16
N TYR A 126 -7.47 21.69 -4.88
CA TYR A 126 -7.06 21.27 -6.22
C TYR A 126 -5.60 20.81 -6.33
N CYS A 127 -4.98 20.39 -5.22
CA CYS A 127 -3.56 20.08 -5.13
C CYS A 127 -2.64 21.24 -5.58
N ASP A 128 -3.12 22.48 -5.48
CA ASP A 128 -2.35 23.67 -5.82
C ASP A 128 -1.37 23.99 -4.67
N ILE A 129 -0.12 23.56 -4.86
CA ILE A 129 0.98 23.73 -3.91
C ILE A 129 2.27 24.03 -4.66
N PRO A 130 3.23 24.72 -4.02
CA PRO A 130 4.55 24.91 -4.58
C PRO A 130 5.25 23.57 -4.86
N LEU A 131 5.84 23.40 -6.05
CA LEU A 131 6.55 22.17 -6.42
C LEU A 131 7.68 21.82 -5.45
N GLY A 132 8.35 22.81 -4.84
CA GLY A 132 9.38 22.59 -3.83
C GLY A 132 8.88 21.95 -2.54
N ASP A 133 7.57 21.86 -2.34
CA ASP A 133 6.98 21.15 -1.20
C ASP A 133 6.85 19.64 -1.43
N ILE A 134 6.92 19.19 -2.69
CA ILE A 134 6.75 17.79 -3.10
C ILE A 134 7.94 17.19 -3.86
N LEU A 135 8.82 18.02 -4.42
CA LEU A 135 9.98 17.56 -5.16
C LEU A 135 11.26 17.86 -4.37
N ASP A 136 12.23 16.98 -4.46
CA ASP A 136 13.53 17.09 -3.82
C ASP A 136 13.44 17.26 -2.29
N THR A 137 12.53 16.48 -1.71
CA THR A 137 12.16 16.58 -0.29
C THR A 137 13.02 15.72 0.61
N ASP A 138 13.61 14.66 0.07
CA ASP A 138 14.40 13.66 0.80
C ASP A 138 13.66 13.05 2.01
N LEU A 139 12.33 12.90 1.89
CA LEU A 139 11.48 12.42 2.98
C LEU A 139 11.44 10.91 3.11
N PHE A 140 11.79 10.17 2.04
CA PHE A 140 11.74 8.72 2.06
C PHE A 140 12.99 8.14 2.73
N ASP A 141 12.78 7.45 3.83
CA ASP A 141 13.82 6.73 4.56
C ASP A 141 13.52 5.22 4.52
N PHE A 142 14.32 4.50 3.73
CA PHE A 142 14.15 3.06 3.56
C PHE A 142 14.33 2.29 4.87
N GLU A 143 15.26 2.68 5.74
CA GLU A 143 15.51 1.97 7.01
C GLU A 143 14.31 2.07 7.94
N GLN A 144 13.63 3.21 7.97
CA GLN A 144 12.42 3.39 8.76
C GLN A 144 11.25 2.58 8.22
N VAL A 145 11.12 2.50 6.89
CA VAL A 145 10.06 1.72 6.24
C VAL A 145 10.30 0.23 6.41
N ALA A 146 11.52 -0.24 6.20
CA ALA A 146 11.89 -1.65 6.32
C ALA A 146 11.69 -2.23 7.74
N THR A 147 11.69 -1.38 8.76
CA THR A 147 11.44 -1.77 10.16
C THR A 147 9.98 -1.62 10.59
N SER A 148 9.11 -1.10 9.72
CA SER A 148 7.69 -1.00 10.04
C SER A 148 7.01 -2.37 10.05
N ALA A 149 6.10 -2.59 11.01
CA ALA A 149 5.38 -3.87 11.12
C ALA A 149 4.60 -4.21 9.85
N THR A 150 3.98 -3.21 9.22
CA THR A 150 3.22 -3.37 7.98
C THR A 150 4.10 -3.81 6.81
N TRP A 151 5.31 -3.25 6.68
CA TRP A 151 6.29 -3.66 5.68
C TRP A 151 6.72 -5.11 5.85
N ILE A 152 7.06 -5.51 7.09
CA ILE A 152 7.52 -6.86 7.41
C ILE A 152 6.42 -7.87 7.10
N GLN A 153 5.18 -7.62 7.51
CA GLN A 153 4.04 -8.50 7.23
C GLN A 153 3.79 -8.70 5.74
N LYS A 154 3.94 -7.65 4.92
CA LYS A 154 3.75 -7.77 3.46
C LYS A 154 4.87 -8.55 2.80
N VAL A 155 6.12 -8.30 3.18
CA VAL A 155 7.27 -9.06 2.65
C VAL A 155 7.18 -10.54 3.03
N GLU A 156 6.75 -10.86 4.25
CA GLU A 156 6.55 -12.25 4.70
C GLU A 156 5.34 -12.91 4.01
N GLY A 157 4.23 -12.17 3.79
CA GLY A 157 3.05 -12.65 3.09
C GLY A 157 3.33 -13.01 1.63
N ASP A 158 4.03 -12.16 0.90
CA ASP A 158 4.42 -12.41 -0.49
C ASP A 158 5.32 -13.66 -0.63
N ILE A 159 6.19 -13.91 0.36
CA ILE A 159 7.04 -15.12 0.38
C ILE A 159 6.20 -16.38 0.59
N GLU A 160 5.21 -16.37 1.48
CA GLU A 160 4.34 -17.52 1.71
C GLU A 160 3.46 -17.85 0.50
N GLU A 161 2.97 -16.86 -0.24
CA GLU A 161 2.22 -17.08 -1.47
C GLU A 161 3.10 -17.66 -2.60
N GLU A 162 4.32 -17.19 -2.76
CA GLU A 162 5.25 -17.69 -3.79
C GLU A 162 5.67 -19.14 -3.53
N TYR A 163 5.88 -19.55 -2.28
CA TYR A 163 6.20 -20.93 -1.92
C TYR A 163 4.97 -21.84 -1.82
N GLY A 164 3.77 -21.30 -1.57
CA GLY A 164 2.51 -22.07 -1.47
C GLY A 164 2.04 -22.64 -2.80
N HIS A 165 2.34 -22.00 -3.93
CA HIS A 165 1.92 -22.46 -5.26
C HIS A 165 2.75 -23.60 -5.86
N HIS A 166 3.89 -23.98 -5.27
CA HIS A 166 4.75 -25.03 -5.81
C HIS A 166 4.51 -26.44 -5.25
N HIS A 167 3.53 -26.66 -4.35
CA HIS A 167 3.33 -27.96 -3.69
C HIS A 167 2.09 -28.74 -4.10
N HIS A 168 1.38 -28.40 -5.18
CA HIS A 168 0.27 -29.21 -5.66
C HIS A 168 0.44 -29.58 -7.12
N GLU A 169 1.28 -30.61 -7.40
CA GLU A 169 1.09 -31.53 -8.53
C GLU A 169 2.10 -32.66 -8.46
N HIS A 170 1.79 -33.72 -7.77
CA HIS A 170 2.24 -35.08 -8.07
C HIS A 170 1.34 -36.10 -7.35
N HIS A 171 0.13 -36.30 -7.89
CA HIS A 171 -0.58 -37.54 -7.66
C HIS A 171 -0.17 -38.55 -8.73
N HIS A 172 0.67 -39.50 -8.35
CA HIS A 172 0.89 -40.73 -9.12
C HIS A 172 -0.35 -41.63 -8.96
N GLU A 173 -1.11 -41.75 -10.03
CA GLU A 173 -2.05 -42.88 -10.20
C GLU A 173 -1.24 -44.15 -10.41
N GLN A 174 -1.17 -44.97 -9.39
CA GLN A 174 -0.79 -46.39 -9.55
C GLN A 174 -2.00 -47.17 -10.02
N GLY A 175 -1.99 -47.54 -11.29
CA GLY A 175 -2.98 -48.46 -11.85
C GLY A 175 -2.80 -49.85 -11.29
N GLU A 176 -3.83 -50.38 -10.64
CA GLU A 176 -3.91 -51.79 -10.27
C GLU A 176 -4.28 -52.63 -11.49
N HIS A 177 -3.37 -53.52 -11.87
CA HIS A 177 -3.61 -54.60 -12.82
C HIS A 177 -4.41 -55.71 -12.12
N LEU A 178 -5.67 -55.85 -12.51
CA LEU A 178 -6.47 -57.04 -12.20
C LEU A 178 -6.20 -58.13 -13.24
N HIS A 179 -5.52 -59.21 -12.83
CA HIS A 179 -5.38 -60.44 -13.55
C HIS A 179 -6.69 -61.22 -13.46
N CYS A 180 -7.35 -61.44 -14.62
CA CYS A 180 -8.38 -62.48 -14.75
C CYS A 180 -7.69 -63.82 -15.02
N HIS A 181 -7.88 -64.76 -14.12
CA HIS A 181 -7.63 -66.17 -14.32
C HIS A 181 -8.91 -66.86 -14.81
N ASP A 182 -8.90 -67.31 -16.07
CA ASP A 182 -9.78 -68.29 -16.57
C ASP A 182 -9.42 -69.66 -16.01
N HIS A 183 -10.40 -70.36 -15.43
CA HIS A 183 -10.38 -71.80 -15.23
C HIS A 183 -11.57 -72.43 -15.92
N HIS A 184 -11.26 -73.13 -17.06
CA HIS A 184 -12.06 -74.21 -17.59
C HIS A 184 -12.07 -75.39 -16.64
N HIS A 185 -13.23 -75.98 -16.39
CA HIS A 185 -13.44 -77.47 -16.39
C HIS A 185 -14.92 -77.73 -16.45
N GLU A 186 -15.20 -78.52 -17.47
CA GLU A 186 -16.26 -79.58 -17.71
C GLU A 186 -17.73 -79.19 -17.55
#